data_43d6e77ffe4ec12832c5b262f56c9305
#
_entry.id   43d6e77ffe4ec12832c5b262f56c9305
#
_cell.length_a   1.000
_cell.length_b   1.000
_cell.length_c   1.000
_cell.angle_alpha   90.00
_cell.angle_beta   90.00
_cell.angle_gamma   90.00
#
_symmetry.space_group_name_H-M   'P 1'
#
loop_
_entity.id
_entity.type
_entity.pdbx_description
1 polymer ?
#
loop_
_entity_poly.entity_id
_entity_poly.type
_entity_poly.pdbx_seq_one_letter_code
_entity_poly.pdbx_strand_id
1 'polypeptide(L)'
;NMEIGHNIIHGQYDRMGDPRFHSKFYDWDTNCPSEQWAHSHNYEHHTYTNILGKDRDIGYGILRMDAAQYWHPAYLANPIFATLLMLFFDMGVALHDVEMDSLRTGKRSFRETWPKLKQSLRKTARIWGKDFILFPALAGPLFPVVMAANAVANLIRNIWSFTIIFCGHFPAEVHTFPKHVCENETQGHWYYRQLLGSANIEGGKLFHIMSGNLSHQIEHHLFPDVPAHRYAEMALKVRKVCNKYGIPYNTGPLWSQYASVWAKIFKLALPPRNSQTSITA
;
A
#
# COMPACT_ATOMS: atom_id res chain seq x y z
N ASN A 1 -7.43 7.50 -10.20
CA ASN A 1 -7.36 8.25 -8.93
C ASN A 1 -6.12 7.89 -8.15
N MET A 2 -5.95 6.61 -7.81
CA MET A 2 -4.83 6.19 -6.98
C MET A 2 -3.50 6.45 -7.70
N GLU A 3 -3.39 6.09 -8.96
CA GLU A 3 -2.15 6.18 -9.73
C GLU A 3 -1.63 7.62 -9.84
N ILE A 4 -2.48 8.55 -10.28
CA ILE A 4 -2.10 9.96 -10.40
C ILE A 4 -2.06 10.62 -9.02
N GLY A 5 -3.07 10.38 -8.18
CA GLY A 5 -3.16 10.97 -6.85
C GLY A 5 -1.98 10.60 -5.96
N HIS A 6 -1.59 9.34 -5.96
CA HIS A 6 -0.40 8.84 -5.29
C HIS A 6 0.85 9.63 -5.71
N ASN A 7 1.10 9.74 -7.01
CA ASN A 7 2.26 10.44 -7.54
C ASN A 7 2.25 11.94 -7.20
N ILE A 8 1.06 12.59 -7.21
CA ILE A 8 0.94 13.99 -6.80
C ILE A 8 1.25 14.15 -5.31
N ILE A 9 0.68 13.30 -4.46
CA ILE A 9 0.87 13.40 -3.00
C ILE A 9 2.33 13.11 -2.61
N HIS A 10 3.08 12.33 -3.41
CA HIS A 10 4.53 12.21 -3.27
C HIS A 10 5.34 13.45 -3.71
N GLY A 11 4.69 14.51 -4.15
CA GLY A 11 5.37 15.75 -4.55
C GLY A 11 6.05 15.68 -5.92
N GLN A 12 5.79 14.64 -6.72
CA GLN A 12 6.45 14.44 -8.02
C GLN A 12 6.21 15.58 -9.01
N TYR A 13 5.13 16.36 -8.82
CA TYR A 13 4.73 17.47 -9.68
C TYR A 13 4.87 18.84 -9.03
N ASP A 14 5.35 18.95 -7.79
CA ASP A 14 5.43 20.19 -7.03
C ASP A 14 6.27 21.25 -7.75
N ARG A 15 7.29 20.82 -8.50
CA ARG A 15 8.16 21.70 -9.30
C ARG A 15 7.44 22.43 -10.45
N MET A 16 6.23 21.97 -10.83
CA MET A 16 5.43 22.67 -11.85
C MET A 16 4.84 23.97 -11.34
N GLY A 17 4.77 24.18 -10.02
CA GLY A 17 4.19 25.36 -9.41
C GLY A 17 2.67 25.50 -9.59
N ASP A 18 1.98 24.46 -10.10
CA ASP A 18 0.53 24.44 -10.27
C ASP A 18 -0.15 23.87 -9.01
N PRO A 19 -0.97 24.67 -8.29
CA PRO A 19 -1.63 24.22 -7.07
C PRO A 19 -2.53 22.99 -7.26
N ARG A 20 -3.02 22.74 -8.47
CA ARG A 20 -3.89 21.58 -8.78
C ARG A 20 -3.14 20.25 -8.71
N PHE A 21 -1.81 20.29 -8.89
CA PHE A 21 -0.93 19.10 -8.89
C PHE A 21 0.15 19.18 -7.82
N HIS A 22 -0.03 20.04 -6.82
CA HIS A 22 0.92 20.24 -5.74
C HIS A 22 0.53 19.38 -4.52
N SER A 23 1.45 18.58 -4.01
CA SER A 23 1.24 17.61 -2.90
C SER A 23 0.56 18.22 -1.67
N LYS A 24 0.87 19.47 -1.36
CA LYS A 24 0.36 20.20 -0.20
C LYS A 24 -1.13 20.58 -0.29
N PHE A 25 -1.69 20.70 -1.50
CA PHE A 25 -3.04 21.20 -1.74
C PHE A 25 -3.96 20.16 -2.38
N TYR A 26 -3.38 19.14 -2.98
CA TYR A 26 -4.12 18.11 -3.69
C TYR A 26 -4.85 17.17 -2.71
N ASP A 27 -6.13 16.96 -2.95
CA ASP A 27 -6.88 15.91 -2.29
C ASP A 27 -7.50 14.97 -3.33
N TRP A 28 -7.21 13.71 -3.21
CA TRP A 28 -7.66 12.69 -4.15
C TRP A 28 -9.11 12.25 -3.93
N ASP A 29 -9.73 11.67 -4.93
CA ASP A 29 -11.12 11.18 -4.89
C ASP A 29 -11.17 9.73 -4.39
N THR A 30 -10.68 9.51 -3.17
CA THR A 30 -10.74 8.25 -2.42
C THR A 30 -11.19 8.51 -0.98
N ASN A 31 -11.61 7.46 -0.25
CA ASN A 31 -12.15 7.60 1.10
C ASN A 31 -11.14 8.14 2.12
N CYS A 32 -9.85 7.86 1.91
CA CYS A 32 -8.79 8.38 2.78
C CYS A 32 -8.45 9.84 2.45
N PRO A 33 -8.43 10.76 3.44
CA PRO A 33 -7.89 12.11 3.26
C PRO A 33 -6.41 12.09 2.87
N SER A 34 -6.02 12.89 1.86
CA SER A 34 -4.64 12.91 1.36
C SER A 34 -3.61 13.28 2.41
N GLU A 35 -3.93 14.20 3.33
CA GLU A 35 -3.06 14.60 4.42
C GLU A 35 -2.76 13.45 5.40
N GLN A 36 -3.79 12.65 5.75
CA GLN A 36 -3.61 11.49 6.62
C GLN A 36 -2.75 10.43 5.92
N TRP A 37 -3.07 10.16 4.65
CA TRP A 37 -2.32 9.20 3.85
C TRP A 37 -0.86 9.64 3.62
N ALA A 38 -0.61 10.91 3.36
CA ALA A 38 0.76 11.44 3.22
C ALA A 38 1.59 11.21 4.49
N HIS A 39 1.00 11.30 5.68
CA HIS A 39 1.69 10.98 6.92
C HIS A 39 2.00 9.49 7.04
N SER A 40 1.00 8.63 6.88
CA SER A 40 1.17 7.18 7.06
C SER A 40 2.01 6.57 5.95
N HIS A 41 1.84 7.01 4.69
CA HIS A 41 2.53 6.44 3.56
C HIS A 41 3.89 7.12 3.27
N ASN A 42 3.90 8.44 3.00
CA ASN A 42 5.15 9.11 2.61
C ASN A 42 6.17 9.17 3.75
N TYR A 43 5.71 9.31 5.00
CA TYR A 43 6.61 9.39 6.14
C TYR A 43 6.80 8.02 6.81
N GLU A 44 5.75 7.38 7.34
CA GLU A 44 5.93 6.13 8.10
C GLU A 44 6.37 4.98 7.20
N HIS A 45 5.61 4.67 6.13
CA HIS A 45 5.89 3.55 5.26
C HIS A 45 7.22 3.73 4.49
N HIS A 46 7.45 4.85 3.81
CA HIS A 46 8.70 5.07 3.06
C HIS A 46 9.94 5.16 3.94
N THR A 47 9.81 5.69 5.17
CA THR A 47 10.94 5.69 6.11
C THR A 47 11.24 4.29 6.63
N TYR A 48 10.20 3.54 6.98
CA TYR A 48 10.32 2.27 7.69
C TYR A 48 9.89 1.05 6.86
N THR A 49 9.91 1.14 5.55
CA THR A 49 9.44 0.10 4.62
C THR A 49 9.77 -1.30 5.11
N ASN A 50 8.74 -2.11 5.31
CA ASN A 50 8.80 -3.50 5.76
C ASN A 50 9.52 -3.76 7.10
N ILE A 51 9.66 -2.75 7.98
CA ILE A 51 10.14 -2.95 9.35
C ILE A 51 8.97 -3.34 10.26
N LEU A 52 9.00 -4.55 10.80
CA LEU A 52 7.97 -5.06 11.71
C LEU A 52 7.80 -4.16 12.95
N GLY A 53 6.57 -3.73 13.19
CA GLY A 53 6.22 -2.87 14.31
C GLY A 53 6.57 -1.39 14.14
N LYS A 54 7.07 -0.99 12.97
CA LYS A 54 7.27 0.40 12.54
C LYS A 54 6.44 0.72 11.31
N ASP A 55 6.55 -0.10 10.27
CA ASP A 55 5.72 0.02 9.07
C ASP A 55 4.34 -0.57 9.33
N ARG A 56 3.34 0.29 9.34
CA ARG A 56 1.95 -0.10 9.59
C ARG A 56 1.28 -0.69 8.35
N ASP A 57 1.82 -0.46 7.15
CA ASP A 57 1.29 -0.99 5.89
C ASP A 57 1.50 -2.51 5.78
N ILE A 58 2.34 -3.11 6.64
CA ILE A 58 2.47 -4.56 6.71
C ILE A 58 1.15 -5.20 7.15
N GLY A 59 0.40 -5.69 6.14
CA GLY A 59 -0.90 -6.34 6.36
C GLY A 59 -2.02 -5.42 6.83
N TYR A 60 -1.84 -4.10 6.78
CA TYR A 60 -2.86 -3.08 7.12
C TYR A 60 -3.49 -3.27 8.51
N GLY A 61 -2.73 -3.81 9.46
CA GLY A 61 -3.19 -4.06 10.83
C GLY A 61 -4.18 -5.21 11.00
N ILE A 62 -4.60 -5.88 9.93
CA ILE A 62 -5.58 -6.99 9.96
C ILE A 62 -5.02 -8.31 9.44
N LEU A 63 -3.98 -8.30 8.61
CA LEU A 63 -3.37 -9.51 8.05
C LEU A 63 -2.06 -9.84 8.76
N ARG A 64 -1.82 -11.13 8.95
CA ARG A 64 -0.49 -11.63 9.28
C ARG A 64 0.30 -11.84 7.99
N MET A 65 1.34 -11.06 7.78
CA MET A 65 2.14 -11.04 6.55
C MET A 65 3.59 -11.46 6.77
N ASP A 66 3.96 -11.76 8.02
CA ASP A 66 5.29 -12.27 8.37
C ASP A 66 5.22 -13.38 9.44
N ALA A 67 6.15 -14.33 9.38
CA ALA A 67 6.23 -15.43 10.34
C ALA A 67 6.62 -14.96 11.75
N ALA A 68 7.38 -13.87 11.87
CA ALA A 68 7.77 -13.27 13.14
C ALA A 68 6.63 -12.53 13.85
N GLN A 69 5.52 -12.22 13.15
CA GLN A 69 4.32 -11.71 13.81
C GLN A 69 3.68 -12.82 14.65
N TYR A 70 3.31 -12.50 15.90
CA TYR A 70 2.63 -13.45 16.77
C TYR A 70 1.37 -14.02 16.10
N TRP A 71 1.23 -15.36 16.13
CA TRP A 71 0.04 -16.01 15.58
C TRP A 71 -1.11 -15.99 16.58
N HIS A 72 -2.31 -15.71 16.08
CA HIS A 72 -3.55 -15.76 16.84
C HIS A 72 -4.61 -16.53 16.03
N PRO A 73 -5.53 -17.30 16.65
CA PRO A 73 -6.56 -18.07 15.93
C PRO A 73 -7.39 -17.29 14.91
N ALA A 74 -7.60 -15.98 15.13
CA ALA A 74 -8.27 -15.12 14.15
C ALA A 74 -7.56 -15.10 12.78
N TYR A 75 -6.26 -15.37 12.72
CA TYR A 75 -5.52 -15.42 11.46
C TYR A 75 -5.83 -16.65 10.59
N LEU A 76 -6.57 -17.64 11.09
CA LEU A 76 -7.18 -18.66 10.22
C LEU A 76 -8.09 -18.03 9.16
N ALA A 77 -8.68 -16.88 9.46
CA ALA A 77 -9.46 -16.09 8.52
C ALA A 77 -8.63 -15.10 7.65
N ASN A 78 -7.29 -15.18 7.69
CA ASN A 78 -6.39 -14.30 6.92
C ASN A 78 -6.78 -14.18 5.43
N PRO A 79 -7.08 -15.28 4.70
CA PRO A 79 -7.53 -15.19 3.31
C PRO A 79 -8.88 -14.47 3.15
N ILE A 80 -9.79 -14.60 4.11
CA ILE A 80 -11.08 -13.89 4.08
C ILE A 80 -10.85 -12.40 4.32
N PHE A 81 -10.03 -12.03 5.31
CA PHE A 81 -9.68 -10.63 5.55
C PHE A 81 -8.94 -9.99 4.38
N ALA A 82 -8.04 -10.73 3.72
CA ALA A 82 -7.36 -10.26 2.52
C ALA A 82 -8.35 -10.03 1.36
N THR A 83 -9.32 -10.94 1.18
CA THR A 83 -10.38 -10.78 0.17
C THR A 83 -11.25 -9.56 0.47
N LEU A 84 -11.66 -9.37 1.71
CA LEU A 84 -12.44 -8.19 2.11
C LEU A 84 -11.64 -6.90 1.94
N LEU A 85 -10.37 -6.90 2.33
CA LEU A 85 -9.48 -5.76 2.10
C LEU A 85 -9.32 -5.45 0.61
N MET A 86 -9.18 -6.46 -0.25
CA MET A 86 -9.12 -6.29 -1.70
C MET A 86 -10.39 -5.68 -2.28
N LEU A 87 -11.57 -6.14 -1.86
CA LEU A 87 -12.85 -5.65 -2.38
C LEU A 87 -13.18 -4.22 -1.90
N PHE A 88 -12.73 -3.85 -0.71
CA PHE A 88 -12.98 -2.56 -0.05
C PHE A 88 -11.69 -1.79 0.23
N PHE A 89 -10.72 -1.86 -0.67
CA PHE A 89 -9.35 -1.40 -0.41
C PHE A 89 -9.26 0.08 -0.04
N ASP A 90 -9.98 0.96 -0.71
CA ASP A 90 -9.99 2.39 -0.41
C ASP A 90 -10.58 2.72 0.98
N MET A 91 -11.59 1.94 1.41
CA MET A 91 -12.12 2.02 2.77
C MET A 91 -11.13 1.44 3.79
N GLY A 92 -10.48 0.32 3.43
CA GLY A 92 -9.44 -0.30 4.25
C GLY A 92 -8.29 0.65 4.54
N VAL A 93 -7.81 1.37 3.52
CA VAL A 93 -6.77 2.41 3.67
C VAL A 93 -7.26 3.55 4.57
N ALA A 94 -8.50 4.03 4.36
CA ALA A 94 -9.04 5.11 5.19
C ALA A 94 -9.15 4.72 6.69
N LEU A 95 -9.56 3.49 6.99
CA LEU A 95 -9.63 2.98 8.37
C LEU A 95 -8.24 2.74 8.97
N HIS A 96 -7.30 2.30 8.15
CA HIS A 96 -5.90 2.12 8.55
C HIS A 96 -5.27 3.43 8.99
N ASP A 97 -5.48 4.52 8.22
CA ASP A 97 -4.92 5.83 8.51
C ASP A 97 -5.57 6.51 9.75
N VAL A 98 -6.78 6.12 10.12
CA VAL A 98 -7.41 6.53 11.40
C VAL A 98 -6.72 5.87 12.60
N GLU A 99 -5.90 4.82 12.40
CA GLU A 99 -5.19 4.09 13.46
C GLU A 99 -6.13 3.41 14.47
N MET A 100 -7.17 2.75 13.97
CA MET A 100 -8.14 2.03 14.81
C MET A 100 -7.51 0.94 15.69
N ASP A 101 -6.39 0.37 15.25
CA ASP A 101 -5.58 -0.58 16.02
C ASP A 101 -4.97 0.07 17.27
N SER A 102 -4.52 1.32 17.17
CA SER A 102 -3.99 2.10 18.30
C SER A 102 -5.08 2.39 19.33
N LEU A 103 -6.32 2.64 18.90
CA LEU A 103 -7.47 2.78 19.79
C LEU A 103 -7.78 1.45 20.50
N ARG A 104 -7.80 0.32 19.75
CA ARG A 104 -8.08 -1.02 20.33
C ARG A 104 -7.03 -1.45 21.35
N THR A 105 -5.77 -1.10 21.13
CA THR A 105 -4.65 -1.43 22.03
C THR A 105 -4.46 -0.42 23.16
N GLY A 106 -5.27 0.62 23.26
CA GLY A 106 -5.18 1.66 24.29
C GLY A 106 -3.98 2.61 24.15
N LYS A 107 -3.27 2.56 23.02
CA LYS A 107 -2.16 3.48 22.73
C LYS A 107 -2.63 4.90 22.42
N ARG A 108 -3.84 5.06 21.93
CA ARG A 108 -4.53 6.34 21.73
C ARG A 108 -5.92 6.31 22.34
N SER A 109 -6.38 7.48 22.79
CA SER A 109 -7.74 7.66 23.26
C SER A 109 -8.71 7.89 22.10
N PHE A 110 -10.02 7.64 22.33
CA PHE A 110 -11.06 7.99 21.35
C PHE A 110 -11.06 9.48 21.01
N ARG A 111 -10.79 10.35 22.00
CA ARG A 111 -10.74 11.80 21.83
C ARG A 111 -9.66 12.22 20.82
N GLU A 112 -8.51 11.56 20.83
CA GLU A 112 -7.39 11.82 19.88
C GLU A 112 -7.67 11.26 18.50
N THR A 113 -8.37 10.13 18.41
CA THR A 113 -8.70 9.45 17.15
C THR A 113 -9.89 10.09 16.43
N TRP A 114 -10.83 10.67 17.20
CA TRP A 114 -12.10 11.22 16.69
C TRP A 114 -11.95 12.26 15.56
N PRO A 115 -11.02 13.23 15.60
CA PRO A 115 -10.84 14.20 14.51
C PRO A 115 -10.49 13.51 13.17
N LYS A 116 -9.57 12.54 13.18
CA LYS A 116 -9.20 11.76 12.00
C LYS A 116 -10.38 10.94 11.46
N LEU A 117 -11.06 10.22 12.34
CA LEU A 117 -12.23 9.43 11.98
C LEU A 117 -13.34 10.33 11.38
N LYS A 118 -13.62 11.46 12.00
CA LYS A 118 -14.63 12.43 11.52
C LYS A 118 -14.28 12.96 10.13
N GLN A 119 -13.00 13.24 9.86
CA GLN A 119 -12.54 13.68 8.54
C GLN A 119 -12.74 12.59 7.49
N SER A 120 -12.34 11.34 7.78
CA SER A 120 -12.52 10.19 6.90
C SER A 120 -14.02 9.91 6.64
N LEU A 121 -14.87 9.93 7.68
CA LEU A 121 -16.31 9.75 7.53
C LEU A 121 -16.97 10.82 6.66
N ARG A 122 -16.58 12.09 6.84
CA ARG A 122 -17.09 13.18 5.99
C ARG A 122 -16.69 13.02 4.54
N LYS A 123 -15.44 12.62 4.29
CA LYS A 123 -14.93 12.38 2.94
C LYS A 123 -15.64 11.18 2.30
N THR A 124 -15.79 10.08 3.02
CA THR A 124 -16.54 8.90 2.58
C THR A 124 -17.98 9.27 2.24
N ALA A 125 -18.68 10.01 3.12
CA ALA A 125 -20.05 10.44 2.85
C ALA A 125 -20.15 11.31 1.58
N ARG A 126 -19.19 12.22 1.36
CA ARG A 126 -19.10 13.03 0.14
C ARG A 126 -18.91 12.19 -1.12
N ILE A 127 -17.96 11.25 -1.08
CA ILE A 127 -17.64 10.40 -2.25
C ILE A 127 -18.80 9.45 -2.56
N TRP A 128 -19.32 8.76 -1.56
CA TRP A 128 -20.44 7.85 -1.76
C TRP A 128 -21.73 8.59 -2.14
N GLY A 129 -21.98 9.76 -1.55
CA GLY A 129 -23.09 10.63 -1.94
C GLY A 129 -22.98 11.08 -3.40
N LYS A 130 -21.79 11.41 -3.87
CA LYS A 130 -21.52 11.74 -5.27
C LYS A 130 -21.74 10.52 -6.18
N ASP A 131 -21.11 9.39 -5.87
CA ASP A 131 -21.04 8.22 -6.76
C ASP A 131 -22.35 7.42 -6.77
N PHE A 132 -23.05 7.31 -5.65
CA PHE A 132 -24.20 6.42 -5.49
C PHE A 132 -25.55 7.14 -5.37
N ILE A 133 -25.55 8.47 -5.20
CA ILE A 133 -26.77 9.27 -5.11
C ILE A 133 -26.80 10.35 -6.20
N LEU A 134 -25.82 11.27 -6.19
CA LEU A 134 -25.86 12.45 -7.08
C LEU A 134 -25.77 12.07 -8.56
N PHE A 135 -24.73 11.35 -8.98
CA PHE A 135 -24.56 10.98 -10.39
C PHE A 135 -25.67 10.06 -10.89
N PRO A 136 -26.12 9.02 -10.16
CA PRO A 136 -27.29 8.26 -10.54
C PRO A 136 -28.56 9.12 -10.65
N ALA A 137 -28.80 10.04 -9.70
CA ALA A 137 -29.98 10.91 -9.74
C ALA A 137 -29.99 11.84 -10.96
N LEU A 138 -28.83 12.39 -11.35
CA LEU A 138 -28.69 13.21 -12.56
C LEU A 138 -28.94 12.42 -13.84
N ALA A 139 -28.80 11.11 -13.82
CA ALA A 139 -29.08 10.22 -14.98
C ALA A 139 -30.55 9.89 -15.16
N GLY A 140 -31.44 10.34 -14.28
CA GLY A 140 -32.90 10.14 -14.37
C GLY A 140 -33.27 8.66 -14.47
N PRO A 141 -33.96 8.22 -15.56
CA PRO A 141 -34.37 6.81 -15.73
C PRO A 141 -33.18 5.81 -15.72
N LEU A 142 -31.98 6.27 -16.01
CA LEU A 142 -30.77 5.45 -15.99
C LEU A 142 -30.11 5.36 -14.59
N PHE A 143 -30.78 5.83 -13.53
CA PHE A 143 -30.29 5.78 -12.14
C PHE A 143 -29.70 4.42 -11.76
N PRO A 144 -30.40 3.27 -11.93
CA PRO A 144 -29.84 1.98 -11.51
C PRO A 144 -28.63 1.55 -12.35
N VAL A 145 -28.58 1.94 -13.61
CA VAL A 145 -27.45 1.63 -14.51
C VAL A 145 -26.20 2.38 -14.08
N VAL A 146 -26.31 3.70 -13.82
CA VAL A 146 -25.18 4.52 -13.37
C VAL A 146 -24.70 4.09 -11.98
N MET A 147 -25.62 3.78 -11.07
CA MET A 147 -25.28 3.27 -9.74
C MET A 147 -24.49 1.95 -9.84
N ALA A 148 -24.95 1.00 -10.66
CA ALA A 148 -24.27 -0.27 -10.88
C ALA A 148 -22.90 -0.07 -11.55
N ALA A 149 -22.79 0.81 -12.55
CA ALA A 149 -21.54 1.13 -13.21
C ALA A 149 -20.52 1.73 -12.24
N ASN A 150 -20.94 2.64 -11.38
CA ASN A 150 -20.07 3.21 -10.33
C ASN A 150 -19.62 2.16 -9.31
N ALA A 151 -20.52 1.23 -8.92
CA ALA A 151 -20.15 0.12 -8.04
C ALA A 151 -19.08 -0.78 -8.67
N VAL A 152 -19.26 -1.16 -9.94
CA VAL A 152 -18.28 -1.96 -10.69
C VAL A 152 -16.95 -1.21 -10.85
N ALA A 153 -16.98 0.08 -11.19
CA ALA A 153 -15.76 0.90 -11.33
C ALA A 153 -14.99 0.99 -10.01
N ASN A 154 -15.68 1.20 -8.89
CA ASN A 154 -15.06 1.21 -7.56
C ASN A 154 -14.47 -0.16 -7.19
N LEU A 155 -15.18 -1.25 -7.52
CA LEU A 155 -14.68 -2.61 -7.27
C LEU A 155 -13.42 -2.91 -8.08
N ILE A 156 -13.40 -2.58 -9.38
CA ILE A 156 -12.23 -2.76 -10.25
C ILE A 156 -11.05 -1.95 -9.71
N ARG A 157 -11.28 -0.69 -9.33
CA ARG A 157 -10.25 0.15 -8.74
C ARG A 157 -9.66 -0.48 -7.47
N ASN A 158 -10.50 -0.97 -6.57
CA ASN A 158 -10.06 -1.55 -5.30
C ASN A 158 -9.22 -2.82 -5.53
N ILE A 159 -9.70 -3.74 -6.39
CA ILE A 159 -8.96 -4.96 -6.74
C ILE A 159 -7.62 -4.60 -7.40
N TRP A 160 -7.62 -3.64 -8.33
CA TRP A 160 -6.42 -3.19 -9.01
C TRP A 160 -5.41 -2.60 -8.04
N SER A 161 -5.84 -1.66 -7.19
CA SER A 161 -4.99 -0.99 -6.21
C SER A 161 -4.38 -1.97 -5.23
N PHE A 162 -5.19 -2.86 -4.65
CA PHE A 162 -4.71 -3.94 -3.79
C PHE A 162 -3.66 -4.80 -4.52
N THR A 163 -3.95 -5.21 -5.74
CA THR A 163 -3.07 -6.11 -6.51
C THR A 163 -1.71 -5.46 -6.76
N ILE A 164 -1.66 -4.22 -7.22
CA ILE A 164 -0.40 -3.51 -7.51
C ILE A 164 0.41 -3.32 -6.22
N ILE A 165 -0.21 -2.86 -5.14
CA ILE A 165 0.48 -2.60 -3.86
C ILE A 165 0.98 -3.91 -3.25
N PHE A 166 0.14 -4.93 -3.16
CA PHE A 166 0.53 -6.20 -2.54
C PHE A 166 1.61 -6.93 -3.34
N CYS A 167 1.56 -6.86 -4.67
CA CYS A 167 2.60 -7.42 -5.52
C CYS A 167 3.91 -6.63 -5.48
N GLY A 168 3.87 -5.38 -5.05
CA GLY A 168 5.07 -4.56 -4.83
C GLY A 168 5.74 -4.80 -3.47
N HIS A 169 4.99 -5.24 -2.44
CA HIS A 169 5.48 -5.29 -1.06
C HIS A 169 5.51 -6.67 -0.40
N PHE A 170 4.71 -7.62 -0.88
CA PHE A 170 4.52 -8.88 -0.15
C PHE A 170 4.77 -10.18 -0.92
N PRO A 171 5.36 -10.20 -2.12
CA PRO A 171 5.79 -11.46 -2.72
C PRO A 171 6.75 -12.23 -1.80
N ALA A 172 6.95 -13.51 -2.07
CA ALA A 172 7.77 -14.38 -1.23
C ALA A 172 9.21 -13.89 -1.05
N GLU A 173 9.77 -13.33 -2.12
CA GLU A 173 11.17 -12.86 -2.17
C GLU A 173 11.37 -11.46 -1.55
N VAL A 174 10.30 -10.78 -1.15
CA VAL A 174 10.39 -9.48 -0.48
C VAL A 174 10.62 -9.68 1.01
N HIS A 175 11.64 -9.01 1.53
CA HIS A 175 12.06 -9.14 2.91
C HIS A 175 11.24 -8.23 3.85
N THR A 176 11.01 -8.72 5.04
CA THR A 176 10.61 -7.93 6.20
C THR A 176 11.79 -7.86 7.16
N PHE A 177 11.85 -6.81 7.98
CA PHE A 177 13.01 -6.51 8.82
C PHE A 177 12.59 -6.37 10.29
N PRO A 178 13.42 -6.84 11.23
CA PRO A 178 13.17 -6.63 12.65
C PRO A 178 13.40 -5.16 13.04
N LYS A 179 12.72 -4.71 14.10
CA LYS A 179 12.69 -3.30 14.53
C LYS A 179 14.07 -2.67 14.77
N HIS A 180 15.04 -3.45 15.24
CA HIS A 180 16.39 -2.94 15.56
C HIS A 180 17.19 -2.52 14.31
N VAL A 181 16.80 -2.95 13.11
CA VAL A 181 17.52 -2.61 11.85
C VAL A 181 17.54 -1.11 11.59
N CYS A 182 16.52 -0.36 12.01
CA CYS A 182 16.48 1.09 11.86
C CYS A 182 17.24 1.86 12.95
N GLU A 183 17.80 1.16 13.96
CA GLU A 183 18.63 1.77 14.99
C GLU A 183 20.01 2.03 14.41
N ASN A 184 20.41 3.28 14.28
CA ASN A 184 21.67 3.70 13.65
C ASN A 184 21.82 3.31 12.16
N GLU A 185 20.71 3.16 11.45
CA GLU A 185 20.70 2.86 10.02
C GLU A 185 21.41 3.96 9.23
N THR A 186 22.47 3.60 8.50
CA THR A 186 23.10 4.53 7.56
C THR A 186 22.25 4.70 6.32
N GLN A 187 22.44 5.79 5.56
CA GLN A 187 21.74 6.01 4.30
C GLN A 187 21.97 4.86 3.30
N GLY A 188 23.16 4.28 3.27
CA GLY A 188 23.46 3.13 2.42
C GLY A 188 22.68 1.88 2.82
N HIS A 189 22.53 1.62 4.12
CA HIS A 189 21.69 0.53 4.62
C HIS A 189 20.21 0.78 4.35
N TRP A 190 19.75 2.03 4.47
CA TRP A 190 18.39 2.40 4.10
C TRP A 190 18.10 2.09 2.62
N TYR A 191 18.97 2.50 1.67
CA TYR A 191 18.81 2.15 0.26
C TYR A 191 18.81 0.64 0.02
N TYR A 192 19.70 -0.09 0.70
CA TYR A 192 19.75 -1.55 0.60
C TYR A 192 18.45 -2.20 1.10
N ARG A 193 17.89 -1.71 2.19
CA ARG A 193 16.60 -2.17 2.72
C ARG A 193 15.44 -1.86 1.77
N GLN A 194 15.41 -0.69 1.13
CA GLN A 194 14.41 -0.38 0.11
C GLN A 194 14.44 -1.37 -1.06
N LEU A 195 15.64 -1.72 -1.53
CA LEU A 195 15.82 -2.73 -2.59
C LEU A 195 15.27 -4.10 -2.20
N LEU A 196 15.53 -4.57 -0.98
CA LEU A 196 15.08 -5.88 -0.51
C LEU A 196 13.62 -5.88 -0.03
N GLY A 197 13.09 -4.72 0.35
CA GLY A 197 11.72 -4.53 0.86
C GLY A 197 10.69 -4.28 -0.22
N SER A 198 11.07 -4.31 -1.49
CA SER A 198 10.19 -4.00 -2.62
C SER A 198 10.41 -4.96 -3.78
N ALA A 199 9.41 -5.07 -4.65
CA ALA A 199 9.47 -5.88 -5.87
C ALA A 199 8.86 -5.11 -7.05
N ASN A 200 9.45 -5.29 -8.22
CA ASN A 200 8.90 -4.78 -9.47
C ASN A 200 7.97 -5.81 -10.14
N ILE A 201 7.01 -5.31 -10.91
CA ILE A 201 6.10 -6.12 -11.70
C ILE A 201 6.43 -5.89 -13.17
N GLU A 202 6.72 -6.97 -13.89
CA GLU A 202 6.99 -6.91 -15.32
C GLU A 202 5.72 -6.66 -16.12
N GLY A 203 5.85 -5.86 -17.17
CA GLY A 203 4.72 -5.54 -18.05
C GLY A 203 5.11 -4.68 -19.24
N GLY A 204 4.17 -4.47 -20.14
CA GLY A 204 4.32 -3.53 -21.25
C GLY A 204 4.04 -2.08 -20.83
N LYS A 205 4.31 -1.14 -21.75
CA LYS A 205 4.13 0.30 -21.51
C LYS A 205 2.73 0.67 -20.99
N LEU A 206 1.69 0.07 -21.56
CA LEU A 206 0.30 0.31 -21.11
C LEU A 206 0.09 -0.12 -19.66
N PHE A 207 0.61 -1.30 -19.27
CA PHE A 207 0.53 -1.79 -17.89
C PHE A 207 1.22 -0.83 -16.91
N HIS A 208 2.40 -0.33 -17.25
CA HIS A 208 3.11 0.64 -16.41
C HIS A 208 2.35 1.95 -16.28
N ILE A 209 1.73 2.47 -17.35
CA ILE A 209 0.87 3.64 -17.31
C ILE A 209 -0.36 3.39 -16.42
N MET A 210 -1.05 2.26 -16.60
CA MET A 210 -2.24 1.91 -15.82
C MET A 210 -1.96 1.71 -14.32
N SER A 211 -0.76 1.31 -13.97
CA SER A 211 -0.31 1.21 -12.57
C SER A 211 0.28 2.51 -12.02
N GLY A 212 0.25 3.62 -12.77
CA GLY A 212 0.91 4.88 -12.39
C GLY A 212 2.43 4.73 -12.23
N ASN A 213 3.01 3.76 -12.94
CA ASN A 213 4.39 3.29 -12.80
C ASN A 213 4.75 2.69 -11.42
N LEU A 214 3.76 2.42 -10.54
CA LEU A 214 3.97 1.70 -9.28
C LEU A 214 4.37 0.24 -9.50
N SER A 215 4.28 -0.27 -10.72
CA SER A 215 4.93 -1.50 -11.14
C SER A 215 6.46 -1.47 -11.06
N HIS A 216 7.07 -0.28 -10.94
CA HIS A 216 8.47 -0.04 -10.62
C HIS A 216 8.63 0.30 -9.13
N GLN A 217 8.19 -0.59 -8.25
CA GLN A 217 8.10 -0.32 -6.83
C GLN A 217 9.46 -0.10 -6.17
N ILE A 218 10.50 -0.78 -6.63
CA ILE A 218 11.89 -0.58 -6.16
C ILE A 218 12.34 0.86 -6.42
N GLU A 219 12.16 1.37 -7.64
CA GLU A 219 12.55 2.72 -8.02
C GLU A 219 11.71 3.77 -7.29
N HIS A 220 10.42 3.47 -7.10
CA HIS A 220 9.53 4.32 -6.32
C HIS A 220 10.01 4.45 -4.87
N HIS A 221 10.39 3.36 -4.21
CA HIS A 221 10.89 3.40 -2.84
C HIS A 221 12.26 4.06 -2.70
N LEU A 222 13.13 3.90 -3.70
CA LEU A 222 14.43 4.56 -3.70
C LEU A 222 14.34 6.08 -3.92
N PHE A 223 13.36 6.52 -4.74
CA PHE A 223 13.27 7.90 -5.22
C PHE A 223 11.80 8.33 -5.39
N PRO A 224 11.01 8.41 -4.30
CA PRO A 224 9.56 8.60 -4.38
C PRO A 224 9.12 9.96 -4.94
N ASP A 225 9.98 10.98 -4.84
CA ASP A 225 9.75 12.34 -5.34
C ASP A 225 10.13 12.54 -6.82
N VAL A 226 10.76 11.54 -7.44
CA VAL A 226 11.08 11.59 -8.87
C VAL A 226 9.83 11.28 -9.69
N PRO A 227 9.52 12.06 -10.75
CA PRO A 227 8.36 11.80 -11.60
C PRO A 227 8.32 10.36 -12.12
N ALA A 228 7.21 9.66 -11.86
CA ALA A 228 7.07 8.23 -12.04
C ALA A 228 7.35 7.72 -13.47
N HIS A 229 7.16 8.57 -14.49
CA HIS A 229 7.49 8.21 -15.88
C HIS A 229 9.00 7.97 -16.10
N ARG A 230 9.86 8.38 -15.16
CA ARG A 230 11.32 8.15 -15.20
C ARG A 230 11.72 6.80 -14.61
N TYR A 231 10.84 6.11 -13.90
CA TYR A 231 11.19 4.86 -13.20
C TYR A 231 11.67 3.76 -14.14
N ALA A 232 11.09 3.64 -15.33
CA ALA A 232 11.55 2.66 -16.33
C ALA A 232 13.02 2.88 -16.75
N GLU A 233 13.45 4.13 -16.90
CA GLU A 233 14.85 4.48 -17.19
C GLU A 233 15.75 4.21 -15.98
N MET A 234 15.26 4.55 -14.77
CA MET A 234 15.99 4.35 -13.53
C MET A 234 16.19 2.87 -13.23
N ALA A 235 15.18 2.02 -13.49
CA ALA A 235 15.25 0.58 -13.32
C ALA A 235 16.45 -0.04 -14.03
N LEU A 236 16.79 0.44 -15.23
CA LEU A 236 17.98 -0.03 -15.95
C LEU A 236 19.29 0.28 -15.20
N LYS A 237 19.35 1.44 -14.55
CA LYS A 237 20.54 1.88 -13.78
C LYS A 237 20.62 1.15 -12.45
N VAL A 238 19.49 1.04 -11.72
CA VAL A 238 19.41 0.31 -10.45
C VAL A 238 19.78 -1.16 -10.66
N ARG A 239 19.24 -1.81 -11.69
CA ARG A 239 19.57 -3.21 -12.02
C ARG A 239 21.07 -3.40 -12.32
N LYS A 240 21.71 -2.45 -13.03
CA LYS A 240 23.18 -2.51 -13.25
C LYS A 240 23.96 -2.45 -11.92
N VAL A 241 23.54 -1.61 -10.99
CA VAL A 241 24.16 -1.53 -9.66
C VAL A 241 23.95 -2.83 -8.91
N CYS A 242 22.72 -3.34 -8.86
CA CYS A 242 22.41 -4.62 -8.21
C CYS A 242 23.26 -5.76 -8.78
N ASN A 243 23.33 -5.90 -10.10
CA ASN A 243 24.15 -6.92 -10.76
C ASN A 243 25.65 -6.78 -10.44
N LYS A 244 26.17 -5.54 -10.39
CA LYS A 244 27.58 -5.29 -10.08
C LYS A 244 27.96 -5.74 -8.68
N TYR A 245 27.07 -5.58 -7.71
CA TYR A 245 27.35 -5.86 -6.30
C TYR A 245 26.67 -7.16 -5.80
N GLY A 246 26.05 -7.94 -6.66
CA GLY A 246 25.37 -9.18 -6.29
C GLY A 246 24.14 -8.95 -5.38
N ILE A 247 23.50 -7.79 -5.50
CA ILE A 247 22.31 -7.45 -4.71
C ILE A 247 21.09 -8.03 -5.42
N PRO A 248 20.18 -8.73 -4.73
CA PRO A 248 18.92 -9.19 -5.29
C PRO A 248 18.10 -8.02 -5.85
N TYR A 249 17.53 -8.20 -7.04
CA TYR A 249 16.60 -7.26 -7.66
C TYR A 249 15.33 -8.03 -8.02
N ASN A 250 14.33 -7.97 -7.12
CA ASN A 250 13.12 -8.77 -7.25
C ASN A 250 12.22 -8.20 -8.35
N THR A 251 11.99 -8.99 -9.39
CA THR A 251 11.09 -8.62 -10.49
C THR A 251 10.46 -9.89 -11.06
N GLY A 252 9.23 -9.79 -11.49
CA GLY A 252 8.52 -10.93 -12.09
C GLY A 252 7.18 -10.54 -12.70
N PRO A 253 6.56 -11.43 -13.48
CA PRO A 253 5.26 -11.18 -14.07
C PRO A 253 4.16 -11.09 -13.01
N LEU A 254 3.14 -10.25 -13.27
CA LEU A 254 2.05 -9.96 -12.34
C LEU A 254 1.42 -11.23 -11.74
N TRP A 255 1.11 -12.21 -12.56
CA TRP A 255 0.47 -13.46 -12.12
C TRP A 255 1.33 -14.24 -11.12
N SER A 256 2.65 -14.24 -11.29
CA SER A 256 3.60 -14.93 -10.40
C SER A 256 3.70 -14.20 -9.05
N GLN A 257 3.84 -12.87 -9.07
CA GLN A 257 3.86 -12.06 -7.87
C GLN A 257 2.54 -12.21 -7.09
N TYR A 258 1.40 -12.12 -7.78
CA TYR A 258 0.08 -12.28 -7.18
C TYR A 258 -0.13 -13.67 -6.56
N ALA A 259 0.24 -14.74 -7.27
CA ALA A 259 0.17 -16.10 -6.73
C ALA A 259 1.05 -16.26 -5.49
N SER A 260 2.26 -15.68 -5.52
CA SER A 260 3.19 -15.69 -4.38
C SER A 260 2.63 -14.96 -3.16
N VAL A 261 2.00 -13.81 -3.35
CA VAL A 261 1.30 -13.07 -2.26
C VAL A 261 0.20 -13.92 -1.63
N TRP A 262 -0.69 -14.50 -2.44
CA TRP A 262 -1.76 -15.34 -1.93
C TRP A 262 -1.26 -16.62 -1.24
N ALA A 263 -0.24 -17.26 -1.79
CA ALA A 263 0.41 -18.40 -1.15
C ALA A 263 0.96 -18.02 0.24
N LYS A 264 1.58 -16.83 0.38
CA LYS A 264 2.04 -16.29 1.66
C LYS A 264 0.89 -16.03 2.62
N ILE A 265 -0.23 -15.44 2.17
CA ILE A 265 -1.43 -15.19 2.97
C ILE A 265 -2.01 -16.52 3.53
N PHE A 266 -2.17 -17.53 2.67
CA PHE A 266 -2.66 -18.85 3.09
C PHE A 266 -1.69 -19.56 4.06
N LYS A 267 -0.40 -19.54 3.76
CA LYS A 267 0.63 -20.14 4.62
C LYS A 267 0.63 -19.51 6.01
N LEU A 268 0.54 -18.19 6.09
CA LEU A 268 0.59 -17.45 7.35
C LEU A 268 -0.73 -17.44 8.12
N ALA A 269 -1.84 -17.90 7.52
CA ALA A 269 -3.07 -18.19 8.22
C ALA A 269 -2.91 -19.35 9.22
N LEU A 270 -2.08 -20.32 8.89
CA LEU A 270 -1.86 -21.49 9.71
C LEU A 270 -0.94 -21.18 10.91
N PRO A 271 -1.11 -21.91 12.04
CA PRO A 271 -0.19 -21.81 13.15
C PRO A 271 1.23 -22.22 12.72
N PRO A 272 2.27 -21.60 13.30
CA PRO A 272 3.63 -22.03 13.03
C PRO A 272 3.78 -23.50 13.38
N ARG A 273 4.33 -24.30 12.47
CA ARG A 273 4.74 -25.66 12.80
C ARG A 273 5.82 -25.54 13.88
N ASN A 274 5.63 -26.22 15.01
CA ASN A 274 6.62 -26.28 16.08
C ASN A 274 7.96 -26.75 15.52
N SER A 275 8.83 -25.82 15.10
CA SER A 275 10.26 -26.07 15.12
C SER A 275 10.65 -25.92 16.59
N GLN A 276 10.78 -27.04 17.28
CA GLN A 276 11.51 -27.12 18.54
C GLN A 276 12.92 -26.58 18.23
N THR A 277 13.12 -25.31 18.48
CA THR A 277 14.43 -24.78 18.80
C THR A 277 14.37 -24.44 20.27
N SER A 278 14.67 -25.47 21.08
CA SER A 278 15.19 -25.31 22.43
C SER A 278 16.35 -24.32 22.36
N ILE A 279 16.09 -23.07 22.70
CA ILE A 279 17.13 -22.20 23.21
C ILE A 279 17.25 -22.59 24.66
N THR A 280 18.11 -23.56 24.93
CA THR A 280 18.71 -23.75 26.25
C THR A 280 19.54 -22.51 26.54
N ALA A 281 19.27 -21.94 27.70
CA ALA A 281 19.91 -20.91 28.50
C ALA A 281 21.21 -20.31 27.99
#